data_3f658a181a8e5a78a00aaaee9b45f2a7
#
_entry.id   3f658a181a8e5a78a00aaaee9b45f2a7
#
_cell.length_a   1.000
_cell.length_b   1.000
_cell.length_c   1.000
_cell.angle_alpha   90.00
_cell.angle_beta   90.00
_cell.angle_gamma   90.00
#
_symmetry.space_group_name_H-M   'P 1'
#
loop_
_entity.id
_entity.type
_entity.pdbx_description
1 polymer ?
#
loop_
_entity_poly.entity_id
_entity_poly.type
_entity_poly.pdbx_seq_one_letter_code
_entity_poly.pdbx_strand_id
1 'polypeptide(L)'
;MESPAPKINFYRERTFGEKLNTTFDYLRHSWRPLLRYSLYFILPLCLVQAFFLNQLMSNTFIDFPVAGESNFSNVISRVLAHAVGVYCCYIAGYILLSALLYSLMQTYERREGGLRGVTFDELRAPLGRLVGRSVRVLLFGLLLSLLVGAFIGLPALLGSLWTLLATIPVTLLLVLLFISPLWLFAPLYLLGDRPFFASFRQAFRWGMPAWFEIFGLMLVFGLIGSIVNMVTYLPWYLFTFIGQLFSYTEGNGMADTLWFQLTSYILGIIQSYGYYLSQVIAMTGIAFEYFHLHEKHEGVSAATDIASFSKL
;
A
#
# COMPACT_ATOMS: atom_id res chain seq x y z
N MET A 1 -33.38 -4.61 17.38
CA MET A 1 -32.74 -3.42 16.76
C MET A 1 -31.46 -3.14 17.52
N GLU A 2 -30.32 -3.51 16.96
CA GLU A 2 -29.03 -3.15 17.57
C GLU A 2 -28.87 -1.64 17.52
N SER A 3 -28.60 -1.03 18.68
CA SER A 3 -28.28 0.41 18.75
C SER A 3 -27.08 0.66 17.82
N PRO A 4 -27.08 1.74 17.03
CA PRO A 4 -25.96 2.03 16.16
C PRO A 4 -24.70 2.17 17.03
N ALA A 5 -23.65 1.40 16.72
CA ALA A 5 -22.40 1.51 17.41
C ALA A 5 -21.93 2.98 17.39
N PRO A 6 -21.40 3.50 18.50
CA PRO A 6 -21.01 4.91 18.59
C PRO A 6 -19.97 5.26 17.55
N LYS A 7 -20.07 6.46 16.99
CA LYS A 7 -19.09 6.98 16.01
C LYS A 7 -17.70 7.00 16.64
N ILE A 8 -16.70 6.50 15.91
CA ILE A 8 -15.31 6.50 16.35
C ILE A 8 -14.78 7.94 16.30
N ASN A 9 -14.36 8.47 17.45
CA ASN A 9 -13.67 9.76 17.49
C ASN A 9 -12.23 9.56 16.99
N PHE A 10 -11.80 10.25 15.94
CA PHE A 10 -10.47 10.09 15.37
C PHE A 10 -9.41 10.80 16.22
N TYR A 11 -9.65 12.02 16.66
CA TYR A 11 -8.74 12.81 17.48
C TYR A 11 -8.87 12.42 18.95
N ARG A 12 -8.09 11.46 19.36
CA ARG A 12 -8.00 10.99 20.74
C ARG A 12 -6.62 10.36 20.97
N GLU A 13 -6.05 10.62 22.15
CA GLU A 13 -4.88 9.87 22.59
C GLU A 13 -5.24 8.39 22.84
N ARG A 14 -4.41 7.48 22.31
CA ARG A 14 -4.63 6.03 22.38
C ARG A 14 -3.35 5.32 22.76
N THR A 15 -3.50 4.29 23.55
CA THR A 15 -2.45 3.30 23.78
C THR A 15 -2.22 2.45 22.53
N PHE A 16 -1.10 1.73 22.47
CA PHE A 16 -0.76 0.86 21.34
C PHE A 16 -1.88 -0.13 21.01
N GLY A 17 -2.43 -0.83 22.02
CA GLY A 17 -3.53 -1.78 21.85
C GLY A 17 -4.84 -1.12 21.39
N GLU A 18 -5.15 0.09 21.88
CA GLU A 18 -6.32 0.84 21.43
C GLU A 18 -6.21 1.26 19.97
N LYS A 19 -5.00 1.60 19.48
CA LYS A 19 -4.78 1.91 18.07
C LYS A 19 -5.07 0.71 17.17
N LEU A 20 -4.61 -0.48 17.58
CA LEU A 20 -4.92 -1.73 16.87
C LEU A 20 -6.43 -1.98 16.83
N ASN A 21 -7.09 -1.96 17.99
CA ASN A 21 -8.53 -2.20 18.07
C ASN A 21 -9.33 -1.17 17.25
N THR A 22 -9.01 0.12 17.39
CA THR A 22 -9.70 1.18 16.64
C THR A 22 -9.53 1.03 15.12
N THR A 23 -8.38 0.55 14.67
CA THR A 23 -8.12 0.27 13.25
C THR A 23 -9.09 -0.81 12.73
N PHE A 24 -9.22 -1.92 13.45
CA PHE A 24 -10.16 -2.99 13.06
C PHE A 24 -11.61 -2.59 13.24
N ASP A 25 -11.97 -1.83 14.26
CA ASP A 25 -13.31 -1.29 14.45
C ASP A 25 -13.70 -0.38 13.29
N TYR A 26 -12.80 0.52 12.85
CA TYR A 26 -13.04 1.36 11.68
C TYR A 26 -13.22 0.51 10.42
N LEU A 27 -12.35 -0.46 10.17
CA LEU A 27 -12.46 -1.34 9.01
C LEU A 27 -13.78 -2.13 9.02
N ARG A 28 -14.20 -2.62 10.20
CA ARG A 28 -15.49 -3.32 10.39
C ARG A 28 -16.69 -2.41 10.11
N HIS A 29 -16.63 -1.13 10.46
CA HIS A 29 -17.71 -0.18 10.18
C HIS A 29 -17.72 0.30 8.72
N SER A 30 -16.56 0.40 8.09
CA SER A 30 -16.39 0.95 6.74
C SER A 30 -16.24 -0.09 5.62
N TRP A 31 -16.24 -1.40 5.93
CA TRP A 31 -15.94 -2.45 4.95
C TRP A 31 -16.86 -2.45 3.73
N ARG A 32 -18.18 -2.21 3.90
CA ARG A 32 -19.14 -2.19 2.79
C ARG A 32 -18.87 -1.08 1.78
N PRO A 33 -18.79 0.20 2.17
CA PRO A 33 -18.43 1.25 1.23
C PRO A 33 -17.01 1.10 0.70
N LEU A 34 -16.06 0.65 1.51
CA LEU A 34 -14.70 0.39 1.08
C LEU A 34 -14.65 -0.66 -0.05
N LEU A 35 -15.27 -1.84 0.15
CA LEU A 35 -15.33 -2.88 -0.88
C LEU A 35 -16.09 -2.40 -2.12
N ARG A 36 -17.24 -1.74 -1.96
CA ARG A 36 -18.02 -1.24 -3.09
C ARG A 36 -17.18 -0.33 -3.98
N TYR A 37 -16.55 0.69 -3.42
CA TYR A 37 -15.80 1.67 -4.20
C TYR A 37 -14.44 1.13 -4.66
N SER A 38 -13.78 0.26 -3.89
CA SER A 38 -12.55 -0.38 -4.35
C SER A 38 -12.80 -1.32 -5.53
N LEU A 39 -13.93 -2.04 -5.57
CA LEU A 39 -14.31 -2.82 -6.75
C LEU A 39 -14.46 -1.94 -8.00
N TYR A 40 -15.08 -0.75 -7.87
CA TYR A 40 -15.20 0.14 -9.02
C TYR A 40 -13.87 0.69 -9.54
N PHE A 41 -12.95 1.04 -8.64
CA PHE A 41 -11.71 1.74 -9.03
C PHE A 41 -10.52 0.81 -9.20
N ILE A 42 -10.41 -0.23 -8.39
CA ILE A 42 -9.23 -1.09 -8.32
C ILE A 42 -9.40 -2.37 -9.14
N LEU A 43 -10.61 -2.93 -9.21
CA LEU A 43 -10.84 -4.16 -9.98
C LEU A 43 -10.45 -4.04 -11.46
N PRO A 44 -10.81 -2.95 -12.21
CA PRO A 44 -10.37 -2.80 -13.59
C PRO A 44 -8.83 -2.82 -13.73
N LEU A 45 -8.14 -2.23 -12.76
CA LEU A 45 -6.69 -2.26 -12.71
C LEU A 45 -6.15 -3.66 -12.42
N CYS A 46 -6.81 -4.44 -11.55
CA CYS A 46 -6.44 -5.82 -11.25
C CYS A 46 -6.57 -6.73 -12.48
N LEU A 47 -7.53 -6.46 -13.39
CA LEU A 47 -7.63 -7.18 -14.66
C LEU A 47 -6.37 -6.98 -15.51
N VAL A 48 -5.92 -5.75 -15.66
CA VAL A 48 -4.68 -5.44 -16.40
C VAL A 48 -3.45 -6.00 -15.69
N GLN A 49 -3.39 -5.87 -14.37
CA GLN A 49 -2.28 -6.36 -13.56
C GLN A 49 -2.14 -7.88 -13.62
N ALA A 50 -3.24 -8.63 -13.57
CA ALA A 50 -3.25 -10.08 -13.67
C ALA A 50 -2.68 -10.57 -15.01
N PHE A 51 -2.95 -9.85 -16.10
CA PHE A 51 -2.33 -10.14 -17.39
C PHE A 51 -0.80 -10.04 -17.32
N PHE A 52 -0.28 -8.90 -16.85
CA PHE A 52 1.17 -8.71 -16.73
C PHE A 52 1.82 -9.69 -15.76
N LEU A 53 1.16 -10.02 -14.65
CA LEU A 53 1.66 -11.00 -13.67
C LEU A 53 1.80 -12.40 -14.27
N ASN A 54 0.80 -12.88 -15.01
CA ASN A 54 0.85 -14.20 -15.62
C ASN A 54 1.91 -14.25 -16.72
N GLN A 55 2.03 -13.20 -17.54
CA GLN A 55 3.08 -13.12 -18.56
C GLN A 55 4.48 -13.03 -17.93
N LEU A 56 4.63 -12.29 -16.84
CA LEU A 56 5.90 -12.23 -16.12
C LEU A 56 6.29 -13.61 -15.58
N MET A 57 5.33 -14.34 -15.00
CA MET A 57 5.55 -15.69 -14.48
C MET A 57 5.97 -16.65 -15.60
N SER A 58 5.26 -16.66 -16.73
CA SER A 58 5.57 -17.51 -17.89
C SER A 58 6.98 -17.18 -18.45
N ASN A 59 7.26 -15.94 -18.75
CA ASN A 59 8.56 -15.54 -19.29
C ASN A 59 9.74 -15.86 -18.34
N THR A 60 9.51 -15.77 -17.02
CA THR A 60 10.57 -16.02 -16.04
C THR A 60 10.84 -17.51 -15.86
N PHE A 61 9.80 -18.35 -15.83
CA PHE A 61 9.96 -19.78 -15.50
C PHE A 61 10.07 -20.71 -16.72
N ILE A 62 9.55 -20.31 -17.86
CA ILE A 62 9.62 -21.14 -19.10
C ILE A 62 10.68 -20.58 -20.05
N ASP A 63 10.54 -19.32 -20.45
CA ASP A 63 11.36 -18.77 -21.52
C ASP A 63 12.80 -18.49 -21.07
N PHE A 64 12.99 -18.00 -19.84
CA PHE A 64 14.32 -17.61 -19.35
C PHE A 64 15.29 -18.80 -19.20
N PRO A 65 14.89 -19.97 -18.61
CA PRO A 65 15.77 -21.12 -18.47
C PRO A 65 16.14 -21.79 -19.80
N VAL A 66 15.29 -21.65 -20.84
CA VAL A 66 15.49 -22.30 -22.16
C VAL A 66 16.07 -21.37 -23.19
N ALA A 67 16.27 -20.09 -22.85
CA ALA A 67 16.82 -19.13 -23.78
C ALA A 67 18.27 -19.42 -24.10
N GLY A 68 18.55 -19.78 -25.36
CA GLY A 68 19.91 -19.81 -25.88
C GLY A 68 20.49 -18.39 -26.01
N GLU A 69 21.81 -18.27 -26.19
CA GLU A 69 22.52 -16.98 -26.26
C GLU A 69 21.90 -15.99 -27.27
N SER A 70 21.42 -16.49 -28.41
CA SER A 70 20.79 -15.66 -29.46
C SER A 70 19.44 -15.04 -29.05
N ASN A 71 18.71 -15.67 -28.14
CA ASN A 71 17.38 -15.24 -27.71
C ASN A 71 17.34 -14.59 -26.33
N PHE A 72 18.45 -14.65 -25.59
CA PHE A 72 18.53 -14.17 -24.20
C PHE A 72 18.13 -12.70 -24.06
N SER A 73 18.62 -11.83 -24.95
CA SER A 73 18.28 -10.40 -24.96
C SER A 73 16.77 -10.16 -25.16
N ASN A 74 16.11 -10.95 -26.04
CA ASN A 74 14.68 -10.84 -26.30
C ASN A 74 13.85 -11.30 -25.11
N VAL A 75 14.28 -12.36 -24.42
CA VAL A 75 13.60 -12.86 -23.22
C VAL A 75 13.74 -11.85 -22.07
N ILE A 76 14.94 -11.32 -21.82
CA ILE A 76 15.14 -10.27 -20.82
C ILE A 76 14.26 -9.05 -21.11
N SER A 77 14.20 -8.58 -22.35
CA SER A 77 13.39 -7.42 -22.70
C SER A 77 11.90 -7.65 -22.44
N ARG A 78 11.37 -8.86 -22.70
CA ARG A 78 9.99 -9.24 -22.37
C ARG A 78 9.76 -9.29 -20.85
N VAL A 79 10.65 -9.93 -20.10
CA VAL A 79 10.58 -9.98 -18.64
C VAL A 79 10.56 -8.58 -18.05
N LEU A 80 11.47 -7.69 -18.50
CA LEU A 80 11.52 -6.32 -18.06
C LEU A 80 10.25 -5.54 -18.43
N ALA A 81 9.73 -5.70 -19.64
CA ALA A 81 8.50 -5.03 -20.09
C ALA A 81 7.29 -5.42 -19.22
N HIS A 82 7.13 -6.72 -18.93
CA HIS A 82 6.03 -7.18 -18.07
C HIS A 82 6.23 -6.79 -16.60
N ALA A 83 7.47 -6.81 -16.10
CA ALA A 83 7.78 -6.32 -14.76
C ALA A 83 7.47 -4.82 -14.61
N VAL A 84 7.81 -4.00 -15.60
CA VAL A 84 7.42 -2.58 -15.65
C VAL A 84 5.91 -2.43 -15.68
N GLY A 85 5.20 -3.23 -16.48
CA GLY A 85 3.73 -3.24 -16.52
C GLY A 85 3.11 -3.53 -15.14
N VAL A 86 3.58 -4.58 -14.46
CA VAL A 86 3.16 -4.92 -13.08
C VAL A 86 3.44 -3.76 -12.13
N TYR A 87 4.63 -3.17 -12.20
CA TYR A 87 5.02 -2.07 -11.32
C TYR A 87 4.18 -0.80 -11.54
N CYS A 88 3.89 -0.46 -12.80
CA CYS A 88 2.98 0.64 -13.13
C CYS A 88 1.56 0.41 -12.57
N CYS A 89 1.06 -0.84 -12.63
CA CYS A 89 -0.23 -1.18 -12.04
C CYS A 89 -0.20 -1.04 -10.51
N TYR A 90 0.86 -1.49 -9.83
CA TYR A 90 1.00 -1.29 -8.38
C TYR A 90 1.03 0.19 -7.99
N ILE A 91 1.74 1.00 -8.75
CA ILE A 91 1.80 2.46 -8.57
C ILE A 91 0.40 3.08 -8.69
N ALA A 92 -0.30 2.80 -9.79
CA ALA A 92 -1.63 3.33 -10.03
C ALA A 92 -2.62 2.87 -8.95
N GLY A 93 -2.57 1.59 -8.59
CA GLY A 93 -3.42 1.02 -7.54
C GLY A 93 -3.16 1.61 -6.16
N TYR A 94 -1.91 1.85 -5.80
CA TYR A 94 -1.57 2.52 -4.54
C TYR A 94 -2.10 3.95 -4.48
N ILE A 95 -2.01 4.71 -5.57
CA ILE A 95 -2.57 6.07 -5.68
C ILE A 95 -4.08 6.04 -5.47
N LEU A 96 -4.77 5.17 -6.22
CA LEU A 96 -6.23 5.05 -6.15
C LEU A 96 -6.69 4.58 -4.77
N LEU A 97 -6.03 3.57 -4.20
CA LEU A 97 -6.35 3.00 -2.90
C LEU A 97 -6.17 4.02 -1.77
N SER A 98 -5.00 4.70 -1.74
CA SER A 98 -4.72 5.72 -0.72
C SER A 98 -5.69 6.90 -0.81
N ALA A 99 -5.98 7.39 -2.02
CA ALA A 99 -6.95 8.45 -2.23
C ALA A 99 -8.36 8.02 -1.81
N LEU A 100 -8.79 6.81 -2.15
CA LEU A 100 -10.10 6.26 -1.76
C LEU A 100 -10.21 6.12 -0.24
N LEU A 101 -9.24 5.45 0.40
CA LEU A 101 -9.27 5.20 1.84
C LEU A 101 -9.32 6.50 2.63
N TYR A 102 -8.44 7.45 2.33
CA TYR A 102 -8.39 8.71 3.05
C TYR A 102 -9.57 9.63 2.72
N SER A 103 -10.16 9.54 1.52
CA SER A 103 -11.42 10.25 1.22
C SER A 103 -12.58 9.68 2.04
N LEU A 104 -12.63 8.36 2.22
CA LEU A 104 -13.62 7.72 3.09
C LEU A 104 -13.42 8.12 4.56
N MET A 105 -12.17 8.19 5.05
CA MET A 105 -11.88 8.64 6.41
C MET A 105 -12.30 10.11 6.63
N GLN A 106 -11.97 11.01 5.71
CA GLN A 106 -12.41 12.41 5.79
C GLN A 106 -13.95 12.55 5.75
N THR A 107 -14.61 11.74 4.94
CA THR A 107 -16.08 11.75 4.85
C THR A 107 -16.72 11.16 6.10
N TYR A 108 -16.13 10.10 6.68
CA TYR A 108 -16.56 9.51 7.95
C TYR A 108 -16.51 10.52 9.10
N GLU A 109 -15.43 11.30 9.16
CA GLU A 109 -15.24 12.31 10.18
C GLU A 109 -16.30 13.43 10.09
N ARG A 110 -16.60 13.90 8.87
CA ARG A 110 -17.55 15.02 8.64
C ARG A 110 -19.02 14.64 8.87
N ARG A 111 -19.39 13.37 8.67
CA ARG A 111 -20.79 12.90 8.78
C ARG A 111 -21.08 12.35 10.16
N GLU A 112 -22.17 12.79 10.80
CA GLU A 112 -22.61 12.25 12.10
C GLU A 112 -22.99 10.76 12.01
N GLY A 113 -23.61 10.33 10.90
CA GLY A 113 -24.00 8.94 10.63
C GLY A 113 -22.89 8.03 10.10
N GLY A 114 -21.61 8.47 10.09
CA GLY A 114 -20.49 7.72 9.52
C GLY A 114 -20.63 7.53 8.00
N LEU A 115 -20.29 6.33 7.48
CA LEU A 115 -20.34 6.04 6.03
C LEU A 115 -21.66 5.39 5.56
N ARG A 116 -22.71 5.33 6.40
CA ARG A 116 -23.98 4.76 5.98
C ARG A 116 -24.62 5.63 4.90
N GLY A 117 -24.96 5.00 3.75
CA GLY A 117 -25.58 5.71 2.63
C GLY A 117 -24.69 6.76 1.96
N VAL A 118 -23.37 6.66 2.08
CA VAL A 118 -22.44 7.55 1.38
C VAL A 118 -22.62 7.40 -0.13
N THR A 119 -22.70 8.54 -0.83
CA THR A 119 -22.82 8.58 -2.29
C THR A 119 -21.47 8.89 -2.93
N PHE A 120 -21.33 8.56 -4.22
CA PHE A 120 -20.10 8.86 -4.95
C PHE A 120 -19.85 10.37 -5.08
N ASP A 121 -20.91 11.16 -5.22
CA ASP A 121 -20.81 12.62 -5.35
C ASP A 121 -20.15 13.27 -4.13
N GLU A 122 -20.40 12.73 -2.93
CA GLU A 122 -19.76 13.19 -1.70
C GLU A 122 -18.26 12.85 -1.66
N LEU A 123 -17.86 11.73 -2.27
CA LEU A 123 -16.47 11.29 -2.33
C LEU A 123 -15.69 11.94 -3.46
N ARG A 124 -16.34 12.38 -4.52
CA ARG A 124 -15.71 12.88 -5.75
C ARG A 124 -14.77 14.05 -5.49
N ALA A 125 -15.21 15.03 -4.71
CA ALA A 125 -14.42 16.23 -4.42
C ALA A 125 -13.15 15.93 -3.59
N PRO A 126 -13.22 15.21 -2.42
CA PRO A 126 -12.04 14.83 -1.68
C PRO A 126 -11.16 13.85 -2.45
N LEU A 127 -11.74 12.89 -3.20
CA LEU A 127 -11.00 11.90 -3.97
C LEU A 127 -10.09 12.55 -5.02
N GLY A 128 -10.61 13.47 -5.84
CA GLY A 128 -9.83 14.17 -6.87
C GLY A 128 -8.64 14.95 -6.29
N ARG A 129 -8.84 15.63 -5.15
CA ARG A 129 -7.76 16.33 -4.44
C ARG A 129 -6.71 15.35 -3.90
N LEU A 130 -7.15 14.24 -3.32
CA LEU A 130 -6.27 13.25 -2.72
C LEU A 130 -5.49 12.46 -3.77
N VAL A 131 -6.05 12.17 -4.94
CA VAL A 131 -5.30 11.56 -6.07
C VAL A 131 -4.08 12.43 -6.42
N GLY A 132 -4.26 13.74 -6.62
CA GLY A 132 -3.15 14.64 -6.92
C GLY A 132 -2.11 14.74 -5.80
N ARG A 133 -2.54 14.65 -4.53
CA ARG A 133 -1.63 14.59 -3.37
C ARG A 133 -0.90 13.25 -3.30
N SER A 134 -1.58 12.13 -3.52
CA SER A 134 -0.98 10.79 -3.54
C SER A 134 0.08 10.63 -4.63
N VAL A 135 -0.16 11.21 -5.81
CA VAL A 135 0.86 11.25 -6.89
C VAL A 135 2.14 11.95 -6.41
N ARG A 136 2.04 13.08 -5.70
CA ARG A 136 3.23 13.79 -5.19
C ARG A 136 3.98 12.98 -4.12
N VAL A 137 3.26 12.33 -3.20
CA VAL A 137 3.86 11.43 -2.20
C VAL A 137 4.61 10.29 -2.89
N LEU A 138 4.00 9.70 -3.90
CA LEU A 138 4.59 8.61 -4.66
C LEU A 138 5.82 9.05 -5.45
N LEU A 139 5.75 10.17 -6.18
CA LEU A 139 6.90 10.71 -6.92
C LEU A 139 8.07 11.01 -5.98
N PHE A 140 7.77 11.53 -4.79
CA PHE A 140 8.80 11.74 -3.77
C PHE A 140 9.38 10.42 -3.26
N GLY A 141 8.55 9.41 -3.01
CA GLY A 141 9.00 8.06 -2.63
C GLY A 141 9.87 7.41 -3.71
N LEU A 142 9.49 7.57 -4.99
CA LEU A 142 10.29 7.11 -6.13
C LEU A 142 11.65 7.81 -6.20
N LEU A 143 11.66 9.14 -6.05
CA LEU A 143 12.92 9.90 -6.01
C LEU A 143 13.81 9.41 -4.87
N LEU A 144 13.25 9.21 -3.67
CA LEU A 144 14.00 8.70 -2.52
C LEU A 144 14.53 7.28 -2.78
N SER A 145 13.73 6.40 -3.37
CA SER A 145 14.17 5.03 -3.71
C SER A 145 15.28 5.02 -4.76
N LEU A 146 15.25 5.94 -5.74
CA LEU A 146 16.32 6.11 -6.72
C LEU A 146 17.63 6.60 -6.06
N LEU A 147 17.52 7.54 -5.10
CA LEU A 147 18.70 8.01 -4.34
C LEU A 147 19.32 6.89 -3.51
N VAL A 148 18.48 6.09 -2.83
CA VAL A 148 18.95 4.91 -2.07
C VAL A 148 19.57 3.87 -3.01
N GLY A 149 18.93 3.60 -4.14
CA GLY A 149 19.45 2.69 -5.17
C GLY A 149 20.79 3.15 -5.75
N ALA A 150 20.93 4.44 -6.04
CA ALA A 150 22.19 5.02 -6.50
C ALA A 150 23.30 4.94 -5.43
N PHE A 151 22.94 5.18 -4.17
CA PHE A 151 23.91 5.09 -3.06
C PHE A 151 24.48 3.67 -2.88
N ILE A 152 23.68 2.63 -3.16
CA ILE A 152 24.15 1.24 -3.16
C ILE A 152 24.83 0.87 -4.49
N GLY A 153 24.25 1.29 -5.61
CA GLY A 153 24.69 0.90 -6.96
C GLY A 153 26.02 1.49 -7.39
N LEU A 154 26.29 2.76 -7.05
CA LEU A 154 27.56 3.42 -7.40
C LEU A 154 28.79 2.69 -6.85
N PRO A 155 28.85 2.29 -5.56
CA PRO A 155 29.96 1.48 -5.04
C PRO A 155 30.05 0.09 -5.70
N ALA A 156 28.91 -0.50 -6.09
CA ALA A 156 28.89 -1.78 -6.80
C ALA A 156 29.58 -1.67 -8.17
N LEU A 157 29.37 -0.57 -8.88
CA LEU A 157 30.02 -0.30 -10.17
C LEU A 157 31.53 -0.08 -10.05
N LEU A 158 32.03 0.36 -8.89
CA LEU A 158 33.45 0.51 -8.61
C LEU A 158 34.17 -0.84 -8.38
N GLY A 159 33.42 -1.96 -8.36
CA GLY A 159 33.96 -3.33 -8.34
C GLY A 159 34.65 -3.76 -7.05
N SER A 160 34.57 -2.97 -5.99
CA SER A 160 35.21 -3.29 -4.70
C SER A 160 34.20 -3.98 -3.77
N LEU A 161 34.50 -5.24 -3.41
CA LEU A 161 33.69 -5.98 -2.43
C LEU A 161 33.65 -5.27 -1.07
N TRP A 162 34.74 -4.62 -0.67
CA TRP A 162 34.84 -3.90 0.60
C TRP A 162 33.92 -2.69 0.64
N THR A 163 33.77 -1.96 -0.46
CA THR A 163 32.82 -0.83 -0.54
C THR A 163 31.38 -1.30 -0.44
N LEU A 164 31.01 -2.42 -1.05
CA LEU A 164 29.69 -3.02 -0.91
C LEU A 164 29.40 -3.48 0.52
N LEU A 165 30.34 -4.18 1.15
CA LEU A 165 30.22 -4.64 2.54
C LEU A 165 30.06 -3.48 3.53
N ALA A 166 30.62 -2.32 3.23
CA ALA A 166 30.44 -1.12 4.05
C ALA A 166 29.12 -0.36 3.75
N THR A 167 28.75 -0.22 2.46
CA THR A 167 27.58 0.58 2.07
C THR A 167 26.26 -0.08 2.40
N ILE A 168 26.15 -1.41 2.30
CA ILE A 168 24.89 -2.12 2.59
C ILE A 168 24.42 -1.93 4.06
N PRO A 169 25.26 -2.17 5.08
CA PRO A 169 24.87 -1.95 6.47
C PRO A 169 24.55 -0.50 6.79
N VAL A 170 25.31 0.45 6.23
CA VAL A 170 25.06 1.89 6.42
C VAL A 170 23.72 2.28 5.81
N THR A 171 23.43 1.81 4.59
CA THR A 171 22.13 2.08 3.94
C THR A 171 20.97 1.47 4.73
N LEU A 172 21.13 0.21 5.19
CA LEU A 172 20.12 -0.46 6.00
C LEU A 172 19.83 0.33 7.29
N LEU A 173 20.89 0.81 7.96
CA LEU A 173 20.76 1.62 9.18
C LEU A 173 20.03 2.94 8.88
N LEU A 174 20.38 3.64 7.80
CA LEU A 174 19.73 4.88 7.39
C LEU A 174 18.25 4.64 7.04
N VAL A 175 17.95 3.62 6.24
CA VAL A 175 16.56 3.25 5.91
C VAL A 175 15.78 2.95 7.18
N LEU A 176 16.32 2.15 8.09
CA LEU A 176 15.70 1.81 9.35
C LEU A 176 15.44 3.06 10.21
N LEU A 177 16.40 3.97 10.28
CA LEU A 177 16.27 5.21 11.05
C LEU A 177 15.14 6.12 10.53
N PHE A 178 15.02 6.24 9.21
CA PHE A 178 14.07 7.17 8.59
C PHE A 178 12.71 6.55 8.22
N ILE A 179 12.55 5.23 8.31
CA ILE A 179 11.33 4.54 7.85
C ILE A 179 10.08 4.99 8.61
N SER A 180 10.15 5.17 9.94
CA SER A 180 9.00 5.57 10.75
C SER A 180 8.48 6.97 10.41
N PRO A 181 9.32 8.04 10.36
CA PRO A 181 8.88 9.34 9.87
C PRO A 181 8.31 9.31 8.45
N LEU A 182 8.89 8.49 7.56
CA LEU A 182 8.41 8.37 6.18
C LEU A 182 7.03 7.72 6.09
N TRP A 183 6.75 6.70 6.92
CA TRP A 183 5.40 6.13 6.99
C TRP A 183 4.37 7.14 7.48
N LEU A 184 4.72 7.95 8.50
CA LEU A 184 3.84 8.98 9.04
C LEU A 184 3.60 10.13 8.05
N PHE A 185 4.53 10.39 7.13
CA PHE A 185 4.43 11.49 6.17
C PHE A 185 3.19 11.39 5.26
N ALA A 186 2.86 10.18 4.78
CA ALA A 186 1.73 9.98 3.87
C ALA A 186 0.38 10.41 4.49
N PRO A 187 -0.08 9.88 5.65
CA PRO A 187 -1.33 10.31 6.25
C PRO A 187 -1.28 11.79 6.70
N LEU A 188 -0.15 12.27 7.20
CA LEU A 188 0.01 13.66 7.62
C LEU A 188 -0.16 14.65 6.46
N TYR A 189 0.34 14.33 5.27
CA TYR A 189 0.16 15.16 4.09
C TYR A 189 -1.22 14.97 3.44
N LEU A 190 -1.77 13.73 3.41
CA LEU A 190 -3.03 13.44 2.71
C LEU A 190 -4.26 13.87 3.52
N LEU A 191 -4.24 13.68 4.84
CA LEU A 191 -5.35 14.05 5.74
C LEU A 191 -5.26 15.48 6.25
N GLY A 192 -4.04 16.02 6.39
CA GLY A 192 -3.80 17.39 6.84
C GLY A 192 -3.94 18.44 5.72
N ASP A 193 -4.05 19.71 6.10
CA ASP A 193 -4.16 20.83 5.15
C ASP A 193 -2.83 21.55 4.88
N ARG A 194 -1.73 21.04 5.43
CA ARG A 194 -0.40 21.67 5.33
C ARG A 194 0.25 21.44 3.96
N PRO A 195 1.12 22.37 3.49
CA PRO A 195 1.89 22.20 2.28
C PRO A 195 2.91 21.04 2.41
N PHE A 196 3.36 20.49 1.28
CA PHE A 196 4.18 19.29 1.19
C PHE A 196 5.43 19.31 2.10
N PHE A 197 6.27 20.33 1.99
CA PHE A 197 7.51 20.42 2.77
C PHE A 197 7.27 20.66 4.26
N ALA A 198 6.21 21.39 4.62
CA ALA A 198 5.82 21.56 6.02
C ALA A 198 5.34 20.22 6.62
N SER A 199 4.56 19.46 5.88
CA SER A 199 4.13 18.11 6.27
C SER A 199 5.32 17.16 6.42
N PHE A 200 6.28 17.21 5.51
CA PHE A 200 7.49 16.41 5.59
C PHE A 200 8.31 16.73 6.85
N ARG A 201 8.60 18.01 7.10
CA ARG A 201 9.31 18.44 8.31
C ARG A 201 8.57 18.03 9.58
N GLN A 202 7.25 18.12 9.57
CA GLN A 202 6.43 17.75 10.73
C GLN A 202 6.43 16.23 10.95
N ALA A 203 6.41 15.42 9.89
CA ALA A 203 6.52 13.98 9.99
C ALA A 203 7.81 13.55 10.69
N PHE A 204 8.93 14.22 10.43
CA PHE A 204 10.18 13.99 11.14
C PHE A 204 10.12 14.48 12.59
N ARG A 205 9.54 15.66 12.85
CA ARG A 205 9.43 16.20 14.19
C ARG A 205 8.58 15.32 15.12
N TRP A 206 7.51 14.71 14.60
CA TRP A 206 6.61 13.86 15.38
C TRP A 206 7.05 12.38 15.33
N GLY A 207 7.52 11.93 14.18
CA GLY A 207 7.82 10.53 13.93
C GLY A 207 9.14 10.07 14.57
N MET A 208 10.16 10.94 14.72
CA MET A 208 11.41 10.55 15.37
C MET A 208 11.23 10.23 16.87
N PRO A 209 10.55 11.05 17.68
CA PRO A 209 10.28 10.72 19.08
C PRO A 209 9.38 9.48 19.24
N ALA A 210 8.44 9.26 18.32
CA ALA A 210 7.52 8.12 18.31
C ALA A 210 8.03 6.92 17.48
N TRP A 211 9.32 6.87 17.16
CA TRP A 211 9.90 5.92 16.20
C TRP A 211 9.55 4.46 16.52
N PHE A 212 9.77 4.03 17.75
CA PHE A 212 9.50 2.64 18.18
C PHE A 212 8.01 2.31 18.13
N GLU A 213 7.14 3.24 18.45
CA GLU A 213 5.70 3.07 18.45
C GLU A 213 5.17 2.91 17.01
N ILE A 214 5.57 3.80 16.11
CA ILE A 214 5.23 3.72 14.69
C ILE A 214 5.78 2.45 14.06
N PHE A 215 7.06 2.14 14.30
CA PHE A 215 7.69 0.94 13.78
C PHE A 215 6.98 -0.34 14.25
N GLY A 216 6.69 -0.43 15.56
CA GLY A 216 5.97 -1.56 16.15
C GLY A 216 4.56 -1.73 15.56
N LEU A 217 3.81 -0.63 15.39
CA LEU A 217 2.49 -0.65 14.76
C LEU A 217 2.56 -1.15 13.32
N MET A 218 3.50 -0.60 12.54
CA MET A 218 3.66 -0.99 11.13
C MET A 218 4.14 -2.42 10.98
N LEU A 219 4.97 -2.92 11.91
CA LEU A 219 5.37 -4.32 11.93
C LEU A 219 4.15 -5.24 12.17
N VAL A 220 3.32 -4.93 13.18
CA VAL A 220 2.12 -5.73 13.47
C VAL A 220 1.12 -5.68 12.30
N PHE A 221 0.81 -4.49 11.78
CA PHE A 221 -0.11 -4.37 10.64
C PHE A 221 0.46 -4.99 9.36
N GLY A 222 1.78 -4.90 9.16
CA GLY A 222 2.48 -5.56 8.06
C GLY A 222 2.38 -7.08 8.15
N LEU A 223 2.56 -7.67 9.34
CA LEU A 223 2.38 -9.11 9.56
C LEU A 223 0.93 -9.55 9.28
N ILE A 224 -0.05 -8.83 9.82
CA ILE A 224 -1.47 -9.14 9.57
C ILE A 224 -1.79 -9.01 8.08
N GLY A 225 -1.34 -7.91 7.45
CA GLY A 225 -1.51 -7.69 6.02
C GLY A 225 -0.85 -8.78 5.17
N SER A 226 0.36 -9.24 5.53
CA SER A 226 1.05 -10.32 4.82
C SER A 226 0.30 -11.65 4.92
N ILE A 227 -0.31 -11.98 6.08
CA ILE A 227 -1.16 -13.17 6.22
C ILE A 227 -2.38 -13.07 5.30
N VAL A 228 -3.06 -11.91 5.28
CA VAL A 228 -4.21 -11.69 4.39
C VAL A 228 -3.79 -11.80 2.91
N ASN A 229 -2.66 -11.21 2.55
CA ASN A 229 -2.13 -11.32 1.19
C ASN A 229 -1.76 -12.77 0.83
N MET A 230 -1.18 -13.52 1.75
CA MET A 230 -0.77 -14.92 1.53
C MET A 230 -1.95 -15.81 1.18
N VAL A 231 -3.12 -15.58 1.75
CA VAL A 231 -4.35 -16.33 1.45
C VAL A 231 -4.75 -16.21 -0.03
N THR A 232 -4.56 -15.05 -0.64
CA THR A 232 -4.88 -14.82 -2.06
C THR A 232 -3.70 -15.11 -2.99
N TYR A 233 -2.47 -14.92 -2.51
CA TYR A 233 -1.24 -15.13 -3.27
C TYR A 233 -0.93 -16.61 -3.51
N LEU A 234 -1.02 -17.46 -2.46
CA LEU A 234 -0.64 -18.88 -2.56
C LEU A 234 -1.44 -19.66 -3.61
N PRO A 235 -2.78 -19.56 -3.71
CA PRO A 235 -3.53 -20.30 -4.73
C PRO A 235 -3.08 -19.93 -6.15
N TRP A 236 -2.88 -18.65 -6.43
CA TRP A 236 -2.38 -18.18 -7.72
C TRP A 236 -0.96 -18.67 -7.99
N TYR A 237 -0.05 -18.49 -7.02
CA TYR A 237 1.35 -18.86 -7.17
C TYR A 237 1.53 -20.35 -7.39
N LEU A 238 0.91 -21.18 -6.54
CA LEU A 238 1.03 -22.64 -6.66
C LEU A 238 0.42 -23.18 -7.95
N PHE A 239 -0.76 -22.68 -8.33
CA PHE A 239 -1.41 -23.10 -9.57
C PHE A 239 -0.56 -22.76 -10.80
N THR A 240 -0.09 -21.53 -10.90
CA THR A 240 0.72 -21.08 -12.04
C THR A 240 2.10 -21.74 -12.06
N PHE A 241 2.77 -21.84 -10.90
CA PHE A 241 4.09 -22.45 -10.79
C PHE A 241 4.05 -23.95 -11.16
N ILE A 242 3.12 -24.71 -10.57
CA ILE A 242 2.98 -26.14 -10.83
C ILE A 242 2.64 -26.39 -12.29
N GLY A 243 1.67 -25.67 -12.86
CA GLY A 243 1.29 -25.83 -14.26
C GLY A 243 2.42 -25.51 -15.23
N GLN A 244 3.24 -24.51 -14.93
CA GLN A 244 4.40 -24.18 -15.75
C GLN A 244 5.53 -25.21 -15.59
N LEU A 245 5.73 -25.73 -14.39
CA LEU A 245 6.69 -26.79 -14.14
C LEU A 245 6.35 -28.06 -14.95
N PHE A 246 5.07 -28.47 -14.97
CA PHE A 246 4.63 -29.61 -15.79
C PHE A 246 4.81 -29.36 -17.29
N SER A 247 4.52 -28.15 -17.76
CA SER A 247 4.75 -27.80 -19.18
C SER A 247 6.22 -27.88 -19.57
N TYR A 248 7.11 -27.50 -18.64
CA TYR A 248 8.57 -27.56 -18.85
C TYR A 248 9.11 -29.00 -18.84
N THR A 249 8.66 -29.87 -17.90
CA THR A 249 9.23 -31.20 -17.67
C THR A 249 8.67 -32.26 -18.64
N GLU A 250 7.38 -32.17 -18.95
CA GLU A 250 6.70 -33.22 -19.75
C GLU A 250 6.52 -32.85 -21.23
N GLY A 251 6.87 -31.60 -21.61
CA GLY A 251 6.63 -31.10 -22.97
C GLY A 251 5.12 -31.00 -23.33
N ASN A 252 4.25 -31.32 -22.38
CA ASN A 252 2.81 -31.22 -22.52
C ASN A 252 2.45 -29.72 -22.40
N GLY A 253 1.94 -29.12 -23.46
CA GLY A 253 1.49 -27.72 -23.46
C GLY A 253 0.35 -27.40 -22.48
N MET A 254 0.41 -27.88 -21.23
CA MET A 254 -0.60 -27.64 -20.20
C MET A 254 -0.79 -26.13 -19.94
N ALA A 255 0.32 -25.39 -19.92
CA ALA A 255 0.29 -23.94 -19.77
C ALA A 255 -0.36 -23.23 -20.98
N ASP A 256 -0.37 -23.87 -22.16
CA ASP A 256 -0.97 -23.35 -23.38
C ASP A 256 -2.48 -23.63 -23.47
N THR A 257 -3.00 -24.51 -22.60
CA THR A 257 -4.44 -24.79 -22.59
C THR A 257 -5.26 -23.59 -22.15
N LEU A 258 -6.37 -23.34 -22.86
CA LEU A 258 -7.29 -22.24 -22.54
C LEU A 258 -7.77 -22.29 -21.08
N TRP A 259 -8.05 -23.48 -20.58
CA TRP A 259 -8.47 -23.71 -19.19
C TRP A 259 -7.42 -23.22 -18.20
N PHE A 260 -6.16 -23.59 -18.39
CA PHE A 260 -5.07 -23.16 -17.51
C PHE A 260 -4.90 -21.64 -17.54
N GLN A 261 -4.90 -21.03 -18.73
CA GLN A 261 -4.75 -19.59 -18.91
C GLN A 261 -5.89 -18.81 -18.24
N LEU A 262 -7.15 -19.26 -18.42
CA LEU A 262 -8.31 -18.61 -17.79
C LEU A 262 -8.27 -18.74 -16.27
N THR A 263 -7.93 -19.92 -15.74
CA THR A 263 -7.87 -20.14 -14.30
C THR A 263 -6.73 -19.34 -13.68
N SER A 264 -5.55 -19.32 -14.27
CA SER A 264 -4.40 -18.51 -13.84
C SER A 264 -4.76 -17.02 -13.83
N TYR A 265 -5.48 -16.58 -14.86
CA TYR A 265 -5.90 -15.18 -14.98
C TYR A 265 -6.89 -14.79 -13.87
N ILE A 266 -7.91 -15.61 -13.61
CA ILE A 266 -8.89 -15.38 -12.53
C ILE A 266 -8.19 -15.36 -11.17
N LEU A 267 -7.33 -16.33 -10.90
CA LEU A 267 -6.55 -16.38 -9.67
C LEU A 267 -5.62 -15.16 -9.55
N GLY A 268 -5.03 -14.69 -10.66
CA GLY A 268 -4.22 -13.49 -10.72
C GLY A 268 -5.00 -12.21 -10.37
N ILE A 269 -6.27 -12.12 -10.79
CA ILE A 269 -7.16 -11.01 -10.40
C ILE A 269 -7.43 -11.04 -8.89
N ILE A 270 -7.75 -12.23 -8.35
CA ILE A 270 -8.00 -12.42 -6.91
C ILE A 270 -6.75 -12.06 -6.09
N GLN A 271 -5.59 -12.51 -6.53
CA GLN A 271 -4.31 -12.18 -5.91
C GLN A 271 -4.03 -10.67 -5.93
N SER A 272 -4.18 -10.02 -7.08
CA SER A 272 -3.95 -8.58 -7.23
C SER A 272 -4.89 -7.77 -6.34
N TYR A 273 -6.16 -8.13 -6.32
CA TYR A 273 -7.14 -7.46 -5.45
C TYR A 273 -6.89 -7.70 -3.97
N GLY A 274 -6.53 -8.94 -3.58
CA GLY A 274 -6.15 -9.30 -2.22
C GLY A 274 -4.94 -8.53 -1.71
N TYR A 275 -3.95 -8.29 -2.58
CA TYR A 275 -2.82 -7.43 -2.26
C TYR A 275 -3.26 -6.02 -1.86
N TYR A 276 -4.13 -5.38 -2.63
CA TYR A 276 -4.63 -4.04 -2.30
C TYR A 276 -5.45 -4.04 -1.00
N LEU A 277 -6.29 -5.05 -0.77
CA LEU A 277 -7.03 -5.19 0.48
C LEU A 277 -6.10 -5.32 1.70
N SER A 278 -4.98 -6.04 1.56
CA SER A 278 -4.00 -6.17 2.63
C SER A 278 -3.35 -4.84 3.00
N GLN A 279 -3.09 -3.98 2.01
CA GLN A 279 -2.51 -2.64 2.25
C GLN A 279 -3.45 -1.69 3.02
N VAL A 280 -4.77 -1.86 2.89
CA VAL A 280 -5.75 -1.05 3.63
C VAL A 280 -5.51 -1.10 5.13
N ILE A 281 -5.12 -2.28 5.66
CA ILE A 281 -4.90 -2.49 7.10
C ILE A 281 -3.78 -1.57 7.60
N ALA A 282 -2.63 -1.61 6.95
CA ALA A 282 -1.48 -0.79 7.31
C ALA A 282 -1.74 0.71 7.10
N MET A 283 -2.38 1.08 5.99
CA MET A 283 -2.74 2.48 5.71
C MET A 283 -3.72 3.05 6.75
N THR A 284 -4.69 2.25 7.19
CA THR A 284 -5.64 2.67 8.24
C THR A 284 -4.93 2.80 9.58
N GLY A 285 -4.06 1.85 9.91
CA GLY A 285 -3.31 1.86 11.16
C GLY A 285 -2.41 3.08 11.31
N ILE A 286 -1.66 3.42 10.26
CA ILE A 286 -0.78 4.61 10.29
C ILE A 286 -1.61 5.93 10.29
N ALA A 287 -2.82 5.93 9.75
CA ALA A 287 -3.72 7.07 9.87
C ALA A 287 -4.18 7.29 11.31
N PHE A 288 -4.50 6.20 12.06
CA PHE A 288 -4.83 6.34 13.49
C PHE A 288 -3.63 6.75 14.34
N GLU A 289 -2.43 6.35 13.96
CA GLU A 289 -1.21 6.88 14.56
C GLU A 289 -1.05 8.39 14.32
N TYR A 290 -1.30 8.83 13.09
CA TYR A 290 -1.33 10.28 12.77
C TYR A 290 -2.35 11.03 13.63
N PHE A 291 -3.58 10.55 13.77
CA PHE A 291 -4.61 11.21 14.60
C PHE A 291 -4.24 11.22 16.08
N HIS A 292 -3.62 10.17 16.60
CA HIS A 292 -3.10 10.15 17.96
C HIS A 292 -2.01 11.20 18.18
N LEU A 293 -1.01 11.25 17.30
CA LEU A 293 0.08 12.23 17.40
C LEU A 293 -0.42 13.66 17.18
N HIS A 294 -1.41 13.85 16.33
CA HIS A 294 -2.04 15.15 16.11
C HIS A 294 -2.74 15.64 17.39
N GLU A 295 -3.51 14.78 18.03
CA GLU A 295 -4.17 15.11 19.32
C GLU A 295 -3.13 15.41 20.40
N LYS A 296 -2.12 14.57 20.55
CA LYS A 296 -1.06 14.73 21.53
C LYS A 296 -0.27 16.04 21.40
N HIS A 297 -0.08 16.54 20.17
CA HIS A 297 0.73 17.73 19.92
C HIS A 297 -0.07 19.01 19.73
N GLU A 298 -1.30 18.93 19.25
CA GLU A 298 -2.13 20.09 18.87
C GLU A 298 -3.44 20.21 19.67
N GLY A 299 -3.86 19.17 20.43
CA GLY A 299 -5.00 19.20 21.35
C GLY A 299 -6.32 19.57 20.67
N VAL A 300 -6.61 18.97 19.51
CA VAL A 300 -7.78 19.33 18.67
C VAL A 300 -9.09 19.12 19.39
N SER A 301 -9.23 18.05 20.19
CA SER A 301 -10.44 17.76 20.97
C SER A 301 -10.68 18.83 22.03
N ALA A 302 -9.64 19.24 22.77
CA ALA A 302 -9.75 20.28 23.79
C ALA A 302 -10.13 21.64 23.18
N ALA A 303 -9.55 22.00 22.02
CA ALA A 303 -9.89 23.23 21.32
C ALA A 303 -11.35 23.22 20.81
N THR A 304 -11.85 22.06 20.36
CA THR A 304 -13.24 21.90 19.91
C THR A 304 -14.22 22.02 21.08
N ASP A 305 -13.90 21.42 22.22
CA ASP A 305 -14.72 21.50 23.44
C ASP A 305 -14.80 22.95 23.94
N ILE A 306 -13.67 23.68 24.03
CA ILE A 306 -13.65 25.10 24.42
C ILE A 306 -14.51 25.93 23.46
N ALA A 307 -14.40 25.70 22.14
CA ALA A 307 -15.21 26.42 21.16
C ALA A 307 -16.72 26.07 21.25
N SER A 308 -17.10 24.92 21.74
CA SER A 308 -18.49 24.54 22.00
C SER A 308 -19.04 25.24 23.24
N PHE A 309 -18.24 25.32 24.32
CA PHE A 309 -18.62 26.07 25.55
C PHE A 309 -18.79 27.57 25.33
N SER A 310 -18.04 28.17 24.40
CA SER A 310 -18.17 29.58 24.07
C SER A 310 -19.44 29.95 23.30
N LYS A 311 -20.20 28.97 22.84
CA LYS A 311 -21.47 29.10 22.09
C LYS A 311 -22.71 28.87 22.97
N LEU A 312 -22.54 28.44 24.21
CA LEU A 312 -23.57 28.32 25.24
C LEU A 312 -23.69 29.63 26.05
#